data_013de052b839720f4acb3b8f7654b6ff
#
_entry.id   013de052b839720f4acb3b8f7654b6ff
#
_cell.length_a   1.000
_cell.length_b   1.000
_cell.length_c   1.000
_cell.angle_alpha   90.00
_cell.angle_beta   90.00
_cell.angle_gamma   90.00
#
_symmetry.space_group_name_H-M   'P 1'
#
loop_
_entity.id
_entity.type
_entity.pdbx_description
1 polymer ?
#
loop_
_entity_poly.entity_id
_entity_poly.type
_entity_poly.pdbx_seq_one_letter_code
_entity_poly.pdbx_strand_id
1 'polypeptide(L)'
;MAFGPIQIIAVGFPTTDKFEGRIADELAALSDAGVIRIVDLLAVLVEDDDVDILRVTDLDDAQREMFGAQMGALIGLGADGIDGFVAGAELGAEIADEGGIGLVESIGADFIENLPDDSAALLLIIEHRWAVPLREAVVDAGGVLMANQWIGAQDLVALGAALRAEADAELEADAELEAGN
;
A
#
# COMPACT_ATOMS: atom_id res chain seq x y z
N MET A 1 0.52 -2.38 -20.34
CA MET A 1 1.67 -2.02 -19.46
C MET A 1 1.56 -2.84 -18.19
N ALA A 2 2.64 -3.40 -17.66
CA ALA A 2 2.59 -4.05 -16.37
C ALA A 2 2.86 -2.99 -15.28
N PHE A 3 2.00 -2.93 -14.27
CA PHE A 3 2.25 -2.07 -13.10
C PHE A 3 3.37 -2.63 -12.23
N GLY A 4 4.09 -1.72 -11.55
CA GLY A 4 5.05 -2.06 -10.50
C GLY A 4 4.37 -2.54 -9.21
N PRO A 5 5.15 -2.84 -8.16
CA PRO A 5 4.59 -3.08 -6.85
C PRO A 5 3.77 -1.89 -6.36
N ILE A 6 2.61 -2.18 -5.77
CA ILE A 6 1.70 -1.18 -5.22
C ILE A 6 1.84 -1.17 -3.70
N GLN A 7 1.86 0.03 -3.12
CA GLN A 7 1.84 0.24 -1.68
C GLN A 7 0.67 1.14 -1.31
N ILE A 8 -0.02 0.77 -0.23
CA ILE A 8 -1.06 1.58 0.39
C ILE A 8 -0.49 2.16 1.69
N ILE A 9 -0.62 3.46 1.86
CA ILE A 9 -0.15 4.20 3.02
C ILE A 9 -1.32 4.99 3.57
N ALA A 10 -1.67 4.76 4.85
CA ALA A 10 -2.66 5.54 5.57
C ALA A 10 -1.97 6.29 6.70
N VAL A 11 -2.19 7.59 6.80
CA VAL A 11 -1.59 8.47 7.81
C VAL A 11 -2.68 9.33 8.43
N GLY A 12 -2.77 9.33 9.76
CA GLY A 12 -3.61 10.25 10.51
C GLY A 12 -2.78 11.40 11.10
N PHE A 13 -3.33 12.59 11.06
CA PHE A 13 -2.75 13.81 11.64
C PHE A 13 -3.68 14.33 12.73
N PRO A 14 -3.26 14.30 13.98
CA PRO A 14 -4.11 14.74 15.11
C PRO A 14 -4.33 16.26 15.14
N THR A 15 -3.59 17.04 14.33
CA THR A 15 -3.77 18.49 14.16
C THR A 15 -3.39 18.88 12.74
N THR A 16 -3.96 19.98 12.24
CA THR A 16 -3.72 20.54 10.90
C THR A 16 -2.65 21.63 10.89
N ASP A 17 -2.18 22.07 12.06
CA ASP A 17 -1.27 23.22 12.27
C ASP A 17 0.05 23.17 11.48
N LYS A 18 0.46 21.99 10.99
CA LYS A 18 1.75 21.78 10.32
C LYS A 18 1.62 21.46 8.82
N PHE A 19 0.45 21.69 8.24
CA PHE A 19 0.26 21.51 6.81
C PHE A 19 0.83 22.68 6.00
N GLU A 20 2.15 22.61 5.74
CA GLU A 20 2.88 23.62 4.95
C GLU A 20 3.08 23.17 3.47
N GLY A 21 2.31 22.19 2.99
CA GLY A 21 2.46 21.67 1.61
C GLY A 21 3.66 20.73 1.40
N ARG A 22 4.54 20.54 2.37
CA ARG A 22 5.76 19.74 2.22
C ARG A 22 5.53 18.29 1.78
N ILE A 23 4.44 17.67 2.22
CA ILE A 23 4.09 16.30 1.82
C ILE A 23 3.77 16.27 0.33
N ALA A 24 3.00 17.24 -0.16
CA ALA A 24 2.66 17.37 -1.57
C ALA A 24 3.91 17.63 -2.43
N ASP A 25 4.80 18.51 -1.98
CA ASP A 25 6.05 18.82 -2.67
C ASP A 25 6.96 17.59 -2.81
N GLU A 26 7.11 16.80 -1.74
CA GLU A 26 7.91 15.57 -1.76
C GLU A 26 7.29 14.48 -2.66
N LEU A 27 5.96 14.32 -2.63
CA LEU A 27 5.27 13.38 -3.51
C LEU A 27 5.41 13.78 -4.97
N ALA A 28 5.25 15.07 -5.28
CA ALA A 28 5.46 15.61 -6.62
C ALA A 28 6.91 15.38 -7.10
N ALA A 29 7.91 15.66 -6.26
CA ALA A 29 9.31 15.44 -6.60
C ALA A 29 9.63 13.96 -6.90
N LEU A 30 9.06 13.03 -6.13
CA LEU A 30 9.23 11.59 -6.37
C LEU A 30 8.52 11.13 -7.65
N SER A 31 7.34 11.68 -7.95
CA SER A 31 6.60 11.40 -9.18
C SER A 31 7.32 11.96 -10.40
N ASP A 32 7.77 13.22 -10.37
CA ASP A 32 8.53 13.87 -11.44
C ASP A 32 9.86 13.16 -11.74
N ALA A 33 10.51 12.64 -10.69
CA ALA A 33 11.71 11.83 -10.84
C ALA A 33 11.45 10.42 -11.40
N GLY A 34 10.19 10.03 -11.57
CA GLY A 34 9.80 8.70 -12.05
C GLY A 34 10.10 7.57 -11.05
N VAL A 35 10.31 7.89 -9.79
CA VAL A 35 10.57 6.90 -8.72
C VAL A 35 9.28 6.19 -8.32
N ILE A 36 8.21 6.99 -8.15
CA ILE A 36 6.86 6.51 -7.90
C ILE A 36 5.88 7.03 -8.96
N ARG A 37 4.66 6.54 -8.91
CA ARG A 37 3.49 7.13 -9.54
C ARG A 37 2.37 7.15 -8.52
N ILE A 38 1.71 8.28 -8.36
CA ILE A 38 0.52 8.41 -7.51
C ILE A 38 -0.64 7.77 -8.26
N VAL A 39 -1.05 6.59 -7.81
CA VAL A 39 -2.19 5.87 -8.38
C VAL A 39 -3.48 6.53 -7.91
N ASP A 40 -3.59 6.77 -6.61
CA ASP A 40 -4.66 7.54 -6.01
C ASP A 40 -4.19 8.14 -4.68
N LEU A 41 -4.59 9.37 -4.40
CA LEU A 41 -4.37 10.06 -3.15
C LEU A 41 -5.68 10.69 -2.73
N LEU A 42 -6.13 10.37 -1.54
CA LEU A 42 -7.24 10.98 -0.86
C LEU A 42 -6.74 11.67 0.40
N ALA A 43 -6.86 12.98 0.45
CA ALA A 43 -6.63 13.76 1.66
C ALA A 43 -7.97 14.27 2.19
N VAL A 44 -8.22 14.07 3.47
CA VAL A 44 -9.42 14.50 4.18
C VAL A 44 -9.00 15.43 5.29
N LEU A 45 -9.62 16.58 5.36
CA LEU A 45 -9.44 17.60 6.40
C LEU A 45 -10.78 17.81 7.10
N VAL A 46 -10.76 17.76 8.41
CA VAL A 46 -11.95 18.04 9.25
C VAL A 46 -11.67 19.28 10.07
N GLU A 47 -12.43 20.36 9.83
CA GLU A 47 -12.35 21.62 10.56
C GLU A 47 -13.76 22.11 10.91
N ASP A 48 -14.07 22.37 12.18
CA ASP A 48 -15.34 22.95 12.64
C ASP A 48 -16.59 22.21 12.09
N ASP A 49 -16.63 20.88 12.11
CA ASP A 49 -17.69 20.02 11.52
C ASP A 49 -17.76 20.04 9.97
N ASP A 50 -16.91 20.80 9.28
CA ASP A 50 -16.78 20.76 7.82
C ASP A 50 -15.71 19.73 7.40
N VAL A 51 -15.99 19.01 6.30
CA VAL A 51 -15.09 18.00 5.75
C VAL A 51 -14.66 18.40 4.34
N ASP A 52 -13.40 18.75 4.21
CA ASP A 52 -12.76 19.01 2.91
C ASP A 52 -12.06 17.76 2.40
N ILE A 53 -12.32 17.41 1.14
CA ILE A 53 -11.73 16.24 0.47
C ILE A 53 -10.94 16.69 -0.75
N LEU A 54 -9.66 16.34 -0.78
CA LEU A 54 -8.79 16.50 -1.95
C LEU A 54 -8.43 15.13 -2.51
N ARG A 55 -8.61 14.94 -3.82
CA ARG A 55 -8.18 13.75 -4.54
C ARG A 55 -7.18 14.11 -5.63
N VAL A 56 -6.10 13.33 -5.74
CA VAL A 56 -5.04 13.50 -6.75
C VAL A 56 -4.64 12.15 -7.32
N THR A 57 -4.44 12.09 -8.64
CA THR A 57 -3.92 10.91 -9.34
C THR A 57 -3.01 11.33 -10.48
N ASP A 58 -1.96 10.56 -10.74
CA ASP A 58 -1.09 10.69 -11.92
C ASP A 58 -1.60 9.86 -13.13
N LEU A 59 -2.72 9.13 -12.95
CA LEU A 59 -3.29 8.29 -13.99
C LEU A 59 -4.23 9.09 -14.89
N ASP A 60 -4.08 8.95 -16.20
CA ASP A 60 -5.12 9.33 -17.15
C ASP A 60 -6.30 8.34 -17.10
N ASP A 61 -7.41 8.67 -17.76
CA ASP A 61 -8.64 7.88 -17.73
C ASP A 61 -8.40 6.42 -18.15
N ALA A 62 -7.69 6.21 -19.27
CA ALA A 62 -7.38 4.86 -19.77
C ALA A 62 -6.47 4.08 -18.81
N GLN A 63 -5.56 4.75 -18.13
CA GLN A 63 -4.69 4.13 -17.12
C GLN A 63 -5.47 3.76 -15.86
N ARG A 64 -6.42 4.60 -15.43
CA ARG A 64 -7.31 4.30 -14.29
C ARG A 64 -8.17 3.08 -14.57
N GLU A 65 -8.85 3.07 -15.73
CA GLU A 65 -9.66 1.93 -16.17
C GLU A 65 -8.84 0.63 -16.21
N MET A 66 -7.65 0.67 -16.84
CA MET A 66 -6.75 -0.49 -16.91
C MET A 66 -6.27 -0.94 -15.52
N PHE A 67 -5.96 0.00 -14.63
CA PHE A 67 -5.55 -0.31 -13.25
C PHE A 67 -6.71 -0.94 -12.48
N GLY A 68 -7.90 -0.35 -12.56
CA GLY A 68 -9.12 -0.89 -11.93
C GLY A 68 -9.45 -2.29 -12.42
N ALA A 69 -9.38 -2.53 -13.73
CA ALA A 69 -9.58 -3.85 -14.33
C ALA A 69 -8.57 -4.88 -13.80
N GLN A 70 -7.29 -4.53 -13.70
CA GLN A 70 -6.27 -5.46 -13.20
C GLN A 70 -6.44 -5.78 -11.71
N MET A 71 -6.75 -4.77 -10.89
CA MET A 71 -7.01 -4.97 -9.46
C MET A 71 -8.27 -5.81 -9.25
N GLY A 72 -9.36 -5.45 -9.93
CA GLY A 72 -10.62 -6.19 -9.87
C GLY A 72 -10.46 -7.63 -10.32
N ALA A 73 -9.72 -7.89 -11.40
CA ALA A 73 -9.42 -9.25 -11.88
C ALA A 73 -8.71 -10.10 -10.81
N LEU A 74 -7.67 -9.54 -10.15
CA LEU A 74 -6.92 -10.28 -9.13
C LEU A 74 -7.75 -10.54 -7.87
N ILE A 75 -8.55 -9.57 -7.46
CA ILE A 75 -9.49 -9.72 -6.33
C ILE A 75 -10.54 -10.78 -6.67
N GLY A 76 -11.13 -10.70 -7.85
CA GLY A 76 -12.12 -11.66 -8.33
C GLY A 76 -11.56 -13.08 -8.46
N LEU A 77 -10.32 -13.21 -8.95
CA LEU A 77 -9.62 -14.49 -9.03
C LEU A 77 -9.48 -15.15 -7.65
N GLY A 78 -9.17 -14.35 -6.63
CA GLY A 78 -9.10 -14.85 -5.25
C GLY A 78 -10.45 -15.23 -4.67
N ALA A 79 -11.53 -14.56 -5.09
CA ALA A 79 -12.89 -14.79 -4.60
C ALA A 79 -13.58 -16.00 -5.26
N ASP A 80 -13.51 -16.11 -6.59
CA ASP A 80 -14.28 -17.10 -7.37
C ASP A 80 -13.54 -17.68 -8.59
N GLY A 81 -12.22 -17.77 -8.51
CA GLY A 81 -11.40 -18.38 -9.56
C GLY A 81 -11.48 -17.65 -10.89
N ILE A 82 -11.52 -18.42 -12.01
CA ILE A 82 -11.50 -17.86 -13.37
C ILE A 82 -12.78 -17.04 -13.66
N ASP A 83 -13.92 -17.44 -13.17
CA ASP A 83 -15.17 -16.72 -13.38
C ASP A 83 -15.13 -15.37 -12.65
N GLY A 84 -14.61 -15.35 -11.41
CA GLY A 84 -14.36 -14.14 -10.66
C GLY A 84 -13.32 -13.22 -11.29
N PHE A 85 -12.31 -13.77 -11.97
CA PHE A 85 -11.31 -12.98 -12.69
C PHE A 85 -11.95 -12.10 -13.77
N VAL A 86 -12.83 -12.65 -14.58
CA VAL A 86 -13.48 -11.89 -15.67
C VAL A 86 -14.46 -10.86 -15.10
N ALA A 87 -15.35 -11.29 -14.20
CA ALA A 87 -16.33 -10.39 -13.58
C ALA A 87 -15.66 -9.27 -12.78
N GLY A 88 -14.59 -9.59 -12.05
CA GLY A 88 -13.82 -8.62 -11.29
C GLY A 88 -13.10 -7.61 -12.18
N ALA A 89 -12.59 -8.02 -13.35
CA ALA A 89 -11.98 -7.10 -14.31
C ALA A 89 -12.99 -6.07 -14.83
N GLU A 90 -14.17 -6.51 -15.23
CA GLU A 90 -15.24 -5.64 -15.72
C GLU A 90 -15.71 -4.64 -14.65
N LEU A 91 -15.98 -5.13 -13.45
CA LEU A 91 -16.39 -4.30 -12.33
C LEU A 91 -15.31 -3.30 -11.90
N GLY A 92 -14.05 -3.72 -11.85
CA GLY A 92 -12.93 -2.85 -11.51
C GLY A 92 -12.70 -1.73 -12.52
N ALA A 93 -12.91 -2.00 -13.81
CA ALA A 93 -12.85 -0.99 -14.88
C ALA A 93 -14.00 0.03 -14.73
N GLU A 94 -15.22 -0.44 -14.49
CA GLU A 94 -16.41 0.41 -14.31
C GLU A 94 -16.27 1.36 -13.11
N ILE A 95 -15.84 0.84 -11.94
CA ILE A 95 -15.59 1.65 -10.73
C ILE A 95 -14.51 2.71 -11.00
N ALA A 96 -13.46 2.36 -11.75
CA ALA A 96 -12.38 3.29 -12.05
C ALA A 96 -12.82 4.40 -13.02
N ASP A 97 -13.74 4.13 -13.95
CA ASP A 97 -14.30 5.11 -14.87
C ASP A 97 -15.21 6.12 -14.15
N GLU A 98 -15.93 5.70 -13.11
CA GLU A 98 -16.76 6.57 -12.26
C GLU A 98 -15.95 7.53 -11.37
N GLY A 99 -14.62 7.49 -11.44
CA GLY A 99 -13.71 8.43 -10.80
C GLY A 99 -13.10 7.97 -9.48
N GLY A 100 -13.26 6.68 -9.14
CA GLY A 100 -12.64 6.03 -7.98
C GLY A 100 -11.89 4.76 -8.36
N ILE A 101 -10.87 4.39 -7.58
CA ILE A 101 -10.26 3.06 -7.69
C ILE A 101 -11.00 2.04 -6.78
N GLY A 102 -12.09 2.46 -6.14
CA GLY A 102 -12.92 1.64 -5.25
C GLY A 102 -12.21 1.18 -3.97
N LEU A 103 -10.89 1.03 -4.06
CA LEU A 103 -10.05 0.59 -2.95
C LEU A 103 -9.90 1.68 -1.89
N VAL A 104 -9.86 2.95 -2.31
CA VAL A 104 -9.77 4.10 -1.41
C VAL A 104 -11.08 4.29 -0.66
N GLU A 105 -12.22 4.14 -1.33
CA GLU A 105 -13.53 4.22 -0.68
C GLU A 105 -13.74 3.10 0.33
N SER A 106 -13.35 1.86 -0.01
CA SER A 106 -13.54 0.72 0.88
C SER A 106 -12.64 0.73 2.12
N ILE A 107 -11.40 1.23 1.97
CA ILE A 107 -10.45 1.34 3.09
C ILE A 107 -10.65 2.66 3.85
N GLY A 108 -11.03 3.72 3.12
CA GLY A 108 -11.13 5.08 3.64
C GLY A 108 -12.41 5.36 4.41
N ALA A 109 -13.53 4.69 4.12
CA ALA A 109 -14.82 4.99 4.75
C ALA A 109 -14.76 4.88 6.27
N ASP A 110 -14.29 3.74 6.79
CA ASP A 110 -14.15 3.52 8.23
C ASP A 110 -13.13 4.47 8.88
N PHE A 111 -12.14 4.93 8.10
CA PHE A 111 -11.09 5.83 8.56
C PHE A 111 -11.59 7.27 8.66
N ILE A 112 -12.40 7.70 7.69
CA ILE A 112 -12.96 9.05 7.61
C ILE A 112 -14.04 9.26 8.68
N GLU A 113 -14.94 8.27 8.87
CA GLU A 113 -16.03 8.35 9.84
C GLU A 113 -15.58 8.55 11.30
N ASN A 114 -14.32 8.21 11.60
CA ASN A 114 -13.76 8.28 12.96
C ASN A 114 -12.70 9.37 13.13
N LEU A 115 -12.57 10.30 12.17
CA LEU A 115 -11.64 11.42 12.31
C LEU A 115 -12.19 12.44 13.33
N PRO A 116 -11.35 12.84 14.30
CA PRO A 116 -11.69 13.93 15.21
C PRO A 116 -11.76 15.29 14.48
N ASP A 117 -12.47 16.24 15.08
CA ASP A 117 -12.40 17.64 14.67
C ASP A 117 -10.96 18.17 14.72
N ASP A 118 -10.63 19.15 13.89
CA ASP A 118 -9.30 19.73 13.74
C ASP A 118 -8.20 18.73 13.36
N SER A 119 -8.58 17.63 12.72
CA SER A 119 -7.67 16.57 12.29
C SER A 119 -7.68 16.36 10.78
N ALA A 120 -6.73 15.56 10.29
CA ALA A 120 -6.71 15.16 8.90
C ALA A 120 -6.26 13.73 8.71
N ALA A 121 -6.59 13.17 7.55
CA ALA A 121 -6.11 11.88 7.11
C ALA A 121 -5.60 11.94 5.67
N LEU A 122 -4.60 11.13 5.38
CA LEU A 122 -4.08 10.89 4.04
C LEU A 122 -4.13 9.39 3.77
N LEU A 123 -4.85 9.02 2.72
CA LEU A 123 -4.78 7.69 2.15
C LEU A 123 -4.13 7.78 0.78
N LEU A 124 -3.02 7.07 0.60
CA LEU A 124 -2.17 7.16 -0.57
C LEU A 124 -1.94 5.77 -1.15
N ILE A 125 -2.19 5.61 -2.45
CA ILE A 125 -1.84 4.43 -3.22
C ILE A 125 -0.75 4.84 -4.20
N ILE A 126 0.42 4.23 -4.07
CA ILE A 126 1.56 4.49 -4.93
C ILE A 126 2.03 3.22 -5.65
N GLU A 127 2.46 3.40 -6.88
CA GLU A 127 3.21 2.42 -7.65
C GLU A 127 4.70 2.71 -7.56
N HIS A 128 5.50 1.71 -7.24
CA HIS A 128 6.96 1.79 -7.24
C HIS A 128 7.52 1.57 -8.65
N ARG A 129 7.65 2.64 -9.42
CA ARG A 129 8.09 2.56 -10.82
C ARG A 129 9.54 2.09 -10.99
N TRP A 130 10.41 2.39 -10.03
CA TRP A 130 11.79 1.91 -10.04
C TRP A 130 11.90 0.38 -10.04
N ALA A 131 10.90 -0.32 -9.52
CA ALA A 131 10.91 -1.79 -9.42
C ALA A 131 10.51 -2.47 -10.74
N VAL A 132 9.89 -1.76 -11.69
CA VAL A 132 9.46 -2.33 -12.98
C VAL A 132 10.65 -2.84 -13.78
N PRO A 133 11.66 -2.03 -14.12
CA PRO A 133 12.80 -2.49 -14.89
C PRO A 133 13.63 -3.57 -14.16
N LEU A 134 13.70 -3.51 -12.83
CA LEU A 134 14.36 -4.56 -12.04
C LEU A 134 13.62 -5.90 -12.18
N ARG A 135 12.30 -5.90 -12.04
CA ARG A 135 11.48 -7.10 -12.22
C ARG A 135 11.61 -7.68 -13.63
N GLU A 136 11.59 -6.83 -14.66
CA GLU A 136 11.77 -7.26 -16.05
C GLU A 136 13.12 -7.93 -16.25
N ALA A 137 14.22 -7.32 -15.75
CA ALA A 137 15.55 -7.91 -15.83
C ALA A 137 15.65 -9.26 -15.09
N VAL A 138 14.98 -9.41 -13.94
CA VAL A 138 14.93 -10.68 -13.20
C VAL A 138 14.20 -11.75 -14.00
N VAL A 139 13.03 -11.41 -14.59
CA VAL A 139 12.24 -12.33 -15.42
C VAL A 139 13.01 -12.74 -16.66
N ASP A 140 13.66 -11.81 -17.35
CA ASP A 140 14.46 -12.07 -18.55
C ASP A 140 15.66 -12.98 -18.24
N ALA A 141 16.20 -12.91 -17.03
CA ALA A 141 17.24 -13.81 -16.54
C ALA A 141 16.70 -15.17 -16.07
N GLY A 142 15.39 -15.45 -16.20
CA GLY A 142 14.76 -16.69 -15.73
C GLY A 142 14.48 -16.73 -14.23
N GLY A 143 14.58 -15.59 -13.54
CA GLY A 143 14.32 -15.49 -12.11
C GLY A 143 12.82 -15.52 -11.80
N VAL A 144 12.50 -16.03 -10.60
CA VAL A 144 11.13 -16.07 -10.07
C VAL A 144 11.11 -15.32 -8.73
N LEU A 145 10.13 -14.45 -8.54
CA LEU A 145 9.96 -13.77 -7.26
C LEU A 145 9.55 -14.77 -6.17
N MET A 146 10.40 -14.94 -5.16
CA MET A 146 10.15 -15.85 -4.04
C MET A 146 9.54 -15.15 -2.84
N ALA A 147 9.89 -13.88 -2.59
CA ALA A 147 9.34 -13.06 -1.52
C ALA A 147 9.41 -11.59 -1.89
N ASN A 148 8.41 -10.83 -1.46
CA ASN A 148 8.39 -9.37 -1.55
C ASN A 148 7.75 -8.84 -0.26
N GLN A 149 8.55 -8.17 0.57
CA GLN A 149 8.10 -7.66 1.87
C GLN A 149 8.81 -6.36 2.21
N TRP A 150 8.06 -5.42 2.77
CA TRP A 150 8.62 -4.24 3.41
C TRP A 150 9.00 -4.57 4.86
N ILE A 151 10.19 -4.16 5.25
CA ILE A 151 10.70 -4.38 6.61
C ILE A 151 10.83 -3.01 7.28
N GLY A 152 9.98 -2.73 8.26
CA GLY A 152 10.05 -1.53 9.09
C GLY A 152 10.99 -1.69 10.29
N ALA A 153 11.26 -0.59 10.98
CA ALA A 153 12.08 -0.64 12.19
C ALA A 153 11.47 -1.53 13.29
N GLN A 154 10.14 -1.57 13.39
CA GLN A 154 9.43 -2.41 14.35
C GLN A 154 9.59 -3.91 14.02
N ASP A 155 9.62 -4.28 12.75
CA ASP A 155 9.82 -5.67 12.30
C ASP A 155 11.23 -6.14 12.68
N LEU A 156 12.24 -5.25 12.53
CA LEU A 156 13.62 -5.55 12.94
C LEU A 156 13.74 -5.71 14.47
N VAL A 157 13.03 -4.90 15.24
CA VAL A 157 12.99 -5.07 16.70
C VAL A 157 12.32 -6.38 17.08
N ALA A 158 11.21 -6.74 16.45
CA ALA A 158 10.51 -8.00 16.67
C ALA A 158 11.40 -9.20 16.30
N LEU A 159 12.10 -9.11 15.16
CA LEU A 159 13.07 -10.14 14.75
C LEU A 159 14.19 -10.31 15.78
N GLY A 160 14.76 -9.22 16.31
CA GLY A 160 15.78 -9.26 17.34
C GLY A 160 15.30 -9.94 18.62
N ALA A 161 14.06 -9.66 19.03
CA ALA A 161 13.45 -10.31 20.19
C ALA A 161 13.22 -11.83 19.96
N ALA A 162 12.80 -12.22 18.76
CA ALA A 162 12.61 -13.62 18.41
C ALA A 162 13.95 -14.39 18.39
N LEU A 163 15.00 -13.83 17.80
CA LEU A 163 16.34 -14.43 17.78
C LEU A 163 16.92 -14.60 19.18
N ARG A 164 16.66 -13.66 20.07
CA ARG A 164 17.08 -13.79 21.47
C ARG A 164 16.35 -14.91 22.19
N ALA A 165 15.02 -15.00 22.01
CA ALA A 165 14.24 -16.07 22.64
C ALA A 165 14.67 -17.47 22.15
N GLU A 166 15.04 -17.60 20.88
CA GLU A 166 15.57 -18.85 20.31
C GLU A 166 16.93 -19.21 20.94
N ALA A 167 17.85 -18.25 21.05
CA ALA A 167 19.16 -18.46 21.68
C ALA A 167 19.03 -18.82 23.18
N ASP A 168 18.13 -18.18 23.91
CA ASP A 168 17.88 -18.49 25.32
C ASP A 168 17.29 -19.92 25.47
N ALA A 169 16.40 -20.36 24.57
CA ALA A 169 15.85 -21.71 24.56
C ALA A 169 16.91 -22.79 24.22
N GLU A 170 17.83 -22.51 23.30
CA GLU A 170 18.95 -23.43 23.00
C GLU A 170 19.88 -23.61 24.21
N LEU A 171 20.20 -22.51 24.91
CA LEU A 171 21.02 -22.55 26.13
C LEU A 171 20.38 -23.36 27.27
N GLU A 172 19.05 -23.22 27.44
CA GLU A 172 18.29 -23.99 28.42
C GLU A 172 18.29 -25.48 28.07
N ALA A 173 18.10 -25.84 26.78
CA ALA A 173 18.14 -27.23 26.33
C ALA A 173 19.50 -27.88 26.53
N ASP A 174 20.60 -27.17 26.25
CA ASP A 174 21.94 -27.64 26.45
C ASP A 174 22.25 -27.85 27.96
N ALA A 175 21.81 -26.93 28.80
CA ALA A 175 21.98 -27.06 30.26
C ALA A 175 21.20 -28.24 30.85
N GLU A 176 20.02 -28.55 30.33
CA GLU A 176 19.24 -29.74 30.76
C GLU A 176 19.96 -31.06 30.31
N LEU A 177 20.54 -31.08 29.14
CA LEU A 177 21.28 -32.21 28.64
C LEU A 177 22.57 -32.50 29.48
N GLU A 178 23.27 -31.46 29.91
CA GLU A 178 24.45 -31.58 30.79
C GLU A 178 24.08 -32.00 32.22
N ALA A 179 22.94 -31.53 32.76
CA ALA A 179 22.47 -31.88 34.10
C ALA A 179 21.89 -33.30 34.22
N GLY A 180 21.47 -33.89 33.09
CA GLY A 180 20.87 -35.23 33.04
C GLY A 180 21.90 -36.39 32.85
N ASN A 181 23.20 -36.12 32.77
CA ASN A 181 24.27 -37.09 32.52
C ASN A 181 25.19 -37.20 33.74
#